data_abad91b622832baa0c7b9259f5fc1cd9
#
_entry.id   abad91b622832baa0c7b9259f5fc1cd9
#
_cell.length_a   1.000
_cell.length_b   1.000
_cell.length_c   1.000
_cell.angle_alpha   90.00
_cell.angle_beta   90.00
_cell.angle_gamma   90.00
#
_symmetry.space_group_name_H-M   'P 1'
#
loop_
_entity.id
_entity.type
_entity.pdbx_description
1 polymer ?
#
loop_
_entity_poly.entity_id
_entity_poly.type
_entity_poly.pdbx_seq_one_letter_code
_entity_poly.pdbx_strand_id
1 'polypeptide(L)'
;MIKTGIIGGASKAAGELIKILINHPDVTLKWVSSQEHDGERIDMVHRRLTGETSLAFASSPDLGRTDVVIVCDAAEAQRLLVGELPGEMRIINLVPQFTLEGRSWVYGLSECNRKFMVRECDSVDCPSPAAMAISLAVLPMARNLMVNSDIVVHAPACDATSVAREVGYAITNLQTSFSSKINIVEQPQPAGRGLVVKAYIETGVAMDVLRKLYDDYYDDHNFVTVVDFEPTVDDVVHTNKCLLHMEREGGKLVVTAVIDAVLKGGIGNAVHCLNLLFGLYERTGLKL
;
A
#
# COMPACT_ATOMS: atom_id res chain seq x y z
N MET A 1 -2.36 -19.44 14.02
CA MET A 1 -2.26 -19.08 12.59
C MET A 1 -3.50 -18.26 12.23
N ILE A 2 -3.31 -17.12 11.60
CA ILE A 2 -4.35 -16.18 11.20
C ILE A 2 -5.09 -16.75 9.99
N LYS A 3 -6.40 -16.92 10.13
CA LYS A 3 -7.25 -17.45 9.07
C LYS A 3 -7.63 -16.32 8.11
N THR A 4 -7.08 -16.36 6.92
CA THR A 4 -7.18 -15.28 5.93
C THR A 4 -8.04 -15.73 4.74
N GLY A 5 -8.91 -14.83 4.27
CA GLY A 5 -9.62 -14.94 3.01
C GLY A 5 -9.19 -13.87 2.01
N ILE A 6 -9.31 -14.14 0.72
CA ILE A 6 -9.10 -13.16 -0.35
C ILE A 6 -10.39 -13.02 -1.14
N ILE A 7 -10.88 -11.80 -1.29
CA ILE A 7 -12.02 -11.46 -2.16
C ILE A 7 -11.48 -10.93 -3.49
N GLY A 8 -11.88 -11.58 -4.62
CA GLY A 8 -11.44 -11.19 -5.96
C GLY A 8 -10.04 -11.70 -6.31
N GLY A 9 -9.84 -13.01 -6.18
CA GLY A 9 -8.53 -13.65 -6.33
C GLY A 9 -8.05 -13.92 -7.76
N ALA A 10 -8.80 -13.58 -8.81
CA ALA A 10 -8.46 -13.96 -10.18
C ALA A 10 -7.39 -13.07 -10.85
N SER A 11 -7.15 -11.86 -10.35
CA SER A 11 -6.17 -10.94 -10.94
C SER A 11 -4.72 -11.41 -10.77
N LYS A 12 -3.80 -10.96 -11.65
CA LYS A 12 -2.37 -11.29 -11.54
C LYS A 12 -1.77 -10.87 -10.20
N ALA A 13 -2.16 -9.69 -9.68
CA ALA A 13 -1.71 -9.20 -8.39
C ALA A 13 -2.22 -10.09 -7.25
N ALA A 14 -3.49 -10.52 -7.30
CA ALA A 14 -4.04 -11.46 -6.33
C ALA A 14 -3.31 -12.82 -6.36
N GLY A 15 -2.89 -13.31 -7.54
CA GLY A 15 -2.07 -14.52 -7.64
C GLY A 15 -0.71 -14.38 -6.92
N GLU A 16 -0.08 -13.22 -6.95
CA GLU A 16 1.14 -12.95 -6.17
C GLU A 16 0.82 -12.86 -4.66
N LEU A 17 -0.30 -12.24 -4.28
CA LEU A 17 -0.76 -12.21 -2.89
C LEU A 17 -1.01 -13.62 -2.35
N ILE A 18 -1.70 -14.46 -3.11
CA ILE A 18 -1.93 -15.87 -2.76
C ILE A 18 -0.58 -16.56 -2.49
N LYS A 19 0.41 -16.37 -3.38
CA LYS A 19 1.75 -16.94 -3.21
C LYS A 19 2.44 -16.48 -1.92
N ILE A 20 2.32 -15.22 -1.57
CA ILE A 20 2.89 -14.70 -0.32
C ILE A 20 2.18 -15.36 0.88
N LEU A 21 0.85 -15.40 0.88
CA LEU A 21 0.07 -15.88 2.02
C LEU A 21 0.18 -17.39 2.26
N ILE A 22 0.26 -18.22 1.22
CA ILE A 22 0.46 -19.67 1.40
C ILE A 22 1.84 -20.00 1.96
N ASN A 23 2.83 -19.12 1.76
CA ASN A 23 4.19 -19.27 2.28
C ASN A 23 4.44 -18.44 3.57
N HIS A 24 3.41 -17.76 4.08
CA HIS A 24 3.54 -16.95 5.28
C HIS A 24 3.47 -17.81 6.55
N PRO A 25 4.45 -17.74 7.47
CA PRO A 25 4.54 -18.67 8.60
C PRO A 25 3.36 -18.58 9.57
N ASP A 26 2.72 -17.42 9.70
CA ASP A 26 1.67 -17.17 10.70
C ASP A 26 0.26 -17.13 10.11
N VAL A 27 0.12 -17.35 8.78
CA VAL A 27 -1.16 -17.26 8.05
C VAL A 27 -1.60 -18.63 7.57
N THR A 28 -2.91 -18.87 7.59
CA THR A 28 -3.57 -19.95 6.86
C THR A 28 -4.56 -19.38 5.89
N LEU A 29 -4.27 -19.44 4.59
CA LEU A 29 -5.21 -19.06 3.54
C LEU A 29 -6.35 -20.07 3.51
N LYS A 30 -7.58 -19.65 3.87
CA LYS A 30 -8.75 -20.51 4.00
C LYS A 30 -9.51 -20.64 2.69
N TRP A 31 -9.66 -19.53 2.00
CA TRP A 31 -10.40 -19.46 0.75
C TRP A 31 -9.97 -18.25 -0.08
N VAL A 32 -10.24 -18.34 -1.36
CA VAL A 32 -10.06 -17.25 -2.34
C VAL A 32 -11.33 -17.16 -3.14
N SER A 33 -11.96 -16.00 -3.21
CA SER A 33 -13.19 -15.87 -4.00
C SER A 33 -12.92 -15.50 -5.45
N SER A 34 -13.74 -16.08 -6.31
CA SER A 34 -13.98 -15.64 -7.69
C SER A 34 -15.30 -16.20 -8.14
N GLN A 35 -16.19 -15.34 -8.63
CA GLN A 35 -17.47 -15.78 -9.21
C GLN A 35 -17.25 -16.43 -10.57
N GLU A 36 -16.31 -15.90 -11.35
CA GLU A 36 -16.00 -16.39 -12.71
C GLU A 36 -15.37 -17.79 -12.69
N HIS A 37 -14.54 -18.08 -11.69
CA HIS A 37 -13.76 -19.31 -11.58
C HIS A 37 -14.26 -20.26 -10.47
N ASP A 38 -15.55 -20.19 -10.11
CA ASP A 38 -16.11 -21.00 -9.01
C ASP A 38 -15.83 -22.50 -9.17
N GLY A 39 -15.25 -23.11 -8.14
CA GLY A 39 -14.85 -24.53 -8.15
C GLY A 39 -13.57 -24.85 -8.94
N GLU A 40 -13.05 -23.92 -9.72
CA GLU A 40 -11.80 -24.12 -10.46
C GLU A 40 -10.59 -24.05 -9.51
N ARG A 41 -9.61 -24.90 -9.73
CA ARG A 41 -8.37 -24.87 -8.93
C ARG A 41 -7.60 -23.57 -9.19
N ILE A 42 -7.06 -22.98 -8.12
CA ILE A 42 -6.32 -21.72 -8.19
C ILE A 42 -5.09 -21.83 -9.10
N ASP A 43 -4.41 -22.97 -9.10
CA ASP A 43 -3.22 -23.19 -9.92
C ASP A 43 -3.51 -23.35 -11.43
N MET A 44 -4.76 -23.57 -11.81
CA MET A 44 -5.17 -23.55 -13.23
C MET A 44 -5.23 -22.13 -13.78
N VAL A 45 -5.68 -21.18 -12.98
CA VAL A 45 -5.73 -19.74 -13.30
C VAL A 45 -4.35 -19.09 -13.08
N HIS A 46 -3.75 -19.36 -11.94
CA HIS A 46 -2.43 -18.86 -11.57
C HIS A 46 -1.36 -19.93 -11.72
N ARG A 47 -0.92 -20.21 -12.93
CA ARG A 47 0.03 -21.29 -13.26
C ARG A 47 1.34 -21.27 -12.47
N ARG A 48 1.76 -20.10 -11.98
CA ARG A 48 2.94 -19.98 -11.09
C ARG A 48 2.76 -20.63 -9.71
N LEU A 49 1.52 -21.03 -9.36
CA LEU A 49 1.18 -21.72 -8.12
C LEU A 49 1.02 -23.24 -8.31
N THR A 50 1.36 -23.78 -9.48
CA THR A 50 1.28 -25.21 -9.76
C THR A 50 2.12 -26.00 -8.75
N GLY A 51 1.46 -26.90 -8.01
CA GLY A 51 2.06 -27.71 -6.96
C GLY A 51 2.24 -27.02 -5.60
N GLU A 52 1.94 -25.71 -5.49
CA GLU A 52 2.04 -24.96 -4.23
C GLU A 52 0.72 -24.96 -3.43
N THR A 53 -0.41 -25.16 -4.06
CA THR A 53 -1.72 -25.22 -3.40
C THR A 53 -2.70 -26.14 -4.12
N SER A 54 -3.61 -26.73 -3.34
CA SER A 54 -4.76 -27.52 -3.84
C SER A 54 -6.08 -26.76 -3.69
N LEU A 55 -6.05 -25.51 -3.23
CA LEU A 55 -7.27 -24.71 -3.06
C LEU A 55 -7.95 -24.46 -4.41
N ALA A 56 -9.28 -24.39 -4.37
CA ALA A 56 -10.12 -23.95 -5.47
C ALA A 56 -10.78 -22.61 -5.12
N PHE A 57 -11.16 -21.86 -6.14
CA PHE A 57 -11.96 -20.66 -5.97
C PHE A 57 -13.35 -21.01 -5.44
N ALA A 58 -13.93 -20.13 -4.64
CA ALA A 58 -15.26 -20.26 -4.09
C ALA A 58 -16.07 -18.99 -4.37
N SER A 59 -17.23 -19.12 -5.02
CA SER A 59 -18.13 -17.98 -5.23
C SER A 59 -18.83 -17.51 -3.97
N SER A 60 -19.01 -18.40 -2.97
CA SER A 60 -19.68 -18.11 -1.70
C SER A 60 -18.93 -18.75 -0.51
N PRO A 61 -17.77 -18.20 -0.12
CA PRO A 61 -16.97 -18.74 0.97
C PRO A 61 -17.62 -18.53 2.34
N ASP A 62 -17.29 -19.40 3.29
CA ASP A 62 -17.70 -19.24 4.71
C ASP A 62 -16.87 -18.16 5.40
N LEU A 63 -17.47 -17.00 5.65
CA LEU A 63 -16.84 -15.87 6.34
C LEU A 63 -16.73 -16.11 7.84
N GLY A 64 -17.59 -16.95 8.45
CA GLY A 64 -17.70 -17.13 9.90
C GLY A 64 -16.46 -17.70 10.60
N ARG A 65 -15.51 -18.21 9.83
CA ARG A 65 -14.24 -18.77 10.34
C ARG A 65 -13.00 -18.04 9.82
N THR A 66 -13.15 -16.76 9.49
CA THR A 66 -12.10 -15.93 8.91
C THR A 66 -11.73 -14.80 9.87
N ASP A 67 -10.47 -14.65 10.19
CA ASP A 67 -9.97 -13.61 11.09
C ASP A 67 -9.73 -12.29 10.33
N VAL A 68 -9.34 -12.38 9.06
CA VAL A 68 -9.10 -11.22 8.17
C VAL A 68 -9.42 -11.55 6.71
N VAL A 69 -9.95 -10.55 6.03
CA VAL A 69 -10.23 -10.60 4.60
C VAL A 69 -9.42 -9.52 3.88
N ILE A 70 -8.76 -9.89 2.79
CA ILE A 70 -8.09 -8.94 1.90
C ILE A 70 -8.94 -8.76 0.65
N VAL A 71 -9.37 -7.52 0.39
CA VAL A 71 -10.25 -7.16 -0.72
C VAL A 71 -9.42 -6.72 -1.92
N CYS A 72 -9.53 -7.45 -3.02
CA CYS A 72 -8.87 -7.18 -4.29
C CYS A 72 -9.85 -6.85 -5.43
N ASP A 73 -11.17 -7.01 -5.20
CA ASP A 73 -12.23 -6.71 -6.17
C ASP A 73 -13.45 -6.10 -5.48
N ALA A 74 -13.89 -4.92 -5.98
CA ALA A 74 -14.99 -4.18 -5.40
C ALA A 74 -16.35 -4.85 -5.60
N ALA A 75 -16.59 -5.40 -6.79
CA ALA A 75 -17.88 -6.01 -7.12
C ALA A 75 -18.11 -7.29 -6.29
N GLU A 76 -17.07 -8.11 -6.18
CA GLU A 76 -17.13 -9.28 -5.31
C GLU A 76 -17.24 -8.90 -3.83
N ALA A 77 -16.55 -7.85 -3.38
CA ALA A 77 -16.65 -7.38 -2.00
C ALA A 77 -18.06 -6.85 -1.69
N GLN A 78 -18.65 -6.08 -2.58
CA GLN A 78 -20.04 -5.63 -2.43
C GLN A 78 -21.03 -6.80 -2.35
N ARG A 79 -20.77 -7.88 -3.06
CA ARG A 79 -21.61 -9.07 -3.03
C ARG A 79 -21.44 -9.91 -1.75
N LEU A 80 -20.20 -10.08 -1.30
CA LEU A 80 -19.86 -10.99 -0.20
C LEU A 80 -19.93 -10.32 1.19
N LEU A 81 -19.66 -9.03 1.27
CA LEU A 81 -19.60 -8.29 2.54
C LEU A 81 -20.90 -7.52 2.84
N VAL A 82 -22.05 -8.01 2.32
CA VAL A 82 -23.38 -7.45 2.60
C VAL A 82 -24.00 -8.15 3.82
N GLY A 83 -24.60 -7.37 4.72
CA GLY A 83 -25.29 -7.88 5.91
C GLY A 83 -24.42 -7.92 7.15
N GLU A 84 -24.77 -8.73 8.13
CA GLU A 84 -24.00 -8.89 9.36
C GLU A 84 -22.72 -9.68 9.08
N LEU A 85 -21.59 -8.99 9.22
CA LEU A 85 -20.26 -9.60 9.15
C LEU A 85 -19.86 -10.11 10.55
N PRO A 86 -19.02 -11.16 10.65
CA PRO A 86 -18.43 -11.54 11.93
C PRO A 86 -17.78 -10.32 12.61
N GLY A 87 -18.21 -10.01 13.83
CA GLY A 87 -17.86 -8.75 14.52
C GLY A 87 -16.37 -8.52 14.72
N GLU A 88 -15.59 -9.61 14.83
CA GLU A 88 -14.14 -9.55 15.03
C GLU A 88 -13.35 -9.68 13.71
N MET A 89 -14.01 -9.91 12.58
CA MET A 89 -13.32 -10.05 11.29
C MET A 89 -12.73 -8.71 10.85
N ARG A 90 -11.44 -8.69 10.60
CA ARG A 90 -10.70 -7.51 10.08
C ARG A 90 -10.77 -7.46 8.56
N ILE A 91 -10.66 -6.24 8.01
CA ILE A 91 -10.70 -6.03 6.56
C ILE A 91 -9.49 -5.20 6.13
N ILE A 92 -8.78 -5.67 5.10
CA ILE A 92 -7.72 -4.92 4.44
C ILE A 92 -8.17 -4.67 3.00
N ASN A 93 -8.40 -3.41 2.66
CA ASN A 93 -8.90 -3.02 1.35
C ASN A 93 -7.77 -2.54 0.45
N LEU A 94 -7.71 -3.09 -0.77
CA LEU A 94 -6.81 -2.69 -1.85
C LEU A 94 -7.54 -1.99 -3.00
N VAL A 95 -8.86 -1.85 -2.89
CA VAL A 95 -9.69 -1.33 -3.99
C VAL A 95 -10.08 0.12 -3.71
N PRO A 96 -9.71 1.08 -4.58
CA PRO A 96 -10.09 2.46 -4.41
C PRO A 96 -11.61 2.63 -4.26
N GLN A 97 -12.04 3.53 -3.36
CA GLN A 97 -13.44 3.91 -3.15
C GLN A 97 -14.38 2.80 -2.63
N PHE A 98 -13.85 1.62 -2.26
CA PHE A 98 -14.64 0.63 -1.55
C PHE A 98 -14.71 0.99 -0.06
N THR A 99 -15.91 1.09 0.49
CA THR A 99 -16.15 1.32 1.92
C THR A 99 -17.32 0.48 2.39
N LEU A 100 -17.32 0.13 3.67
CA LEU A 100 -18.45 -0.49 4.36
C LEU A 100 -18.92 0.41 5.47
N GLU A 101 -20.25 0.63 5.56
CA GLU A 101 -20.84 1.41 6.64
C GLU A 101 -20.64 0.72 8.00
N GLY A 102 -20.52 1.51 9.06
CA GLY A 102 -20.38 1.02 10.42
C GLY A 102 -19.00 0.51 10.80
N ARG A 103 -17.98 0.64 9.91
CA ARG A 103 -16.59 0.27 10.17
C ARG A 103 -15.69 1.48 10.36
N SER A 104 -14.73 1.34 11.28
CA SER A 104 -13.67 2.33 11.49
C SER A 104 -12.50 2.02 10.56
N TRP A 105 -12.28 2.89 9.56
CA TRP A 105 -11.22 2.74 8.57
C TRP A 105 -9.98 3.53 8.96
N VAL A 106 -8.84 2.88 8.95
CA VAL A 106 -7.52 3.53 9.07
C VAL A 106 -6.82 3.51 7.72
N TYR A 107 -6.25 4.64 7.33
CA TYR A 107 -5.45 4.73 6.11
C TYR A 107 -4.19 3.87 6.24
N GLY A 108 -4.04 2.91 5.35
CA GLY A 108 -3.08 1.81 5.39
C GLY A 108 -1.66 2.20 5.00
N LEU A 109 -1.18 3.32 5.48
CA LEU A 109 0.20 3.78 5.35
C LEU A 109 0.87 3.75 6.72
N SER A 110 1.63 2.68 6.98
CA SER A 110 2.24 2.42 8.29
C SER A 110 3.20 3.54 8.72
N GLU A 111 3.85 4.18 7.77
CA GLU A 111 4.82 5.24 7.98
C GLU A 111 4.20 6.50 8.63
N CYS A 112 2.87 6.64 8.64
CA CYS A 112 2.19 7.69 9.40
C CYS A 112 1.15 7.15 10.40
N ASN A 113 0.64 5.91 10.23
CA ASN A 113 -0.51 5.39 10.99
C ASN A 113 -0.24 4.10 11.80
N ARG A 114 1.03 3.68 11.94
CA ARG A 114 1.43 2.43 12.62
C ARG A 114 0.76 2.22 13.98
N LYS A 115 0.70 3.25 14.81
CA LYS A 115 0.11 3.15 16.16
C LYS A 115 -1.38 2.84 16.13
N PHE A 116 -2.12 3.45 15.19
CA PHE A 116 -3.56 3.22 15.03
C PHE A 116 -3.83 1.80 14.52
N MET A 117 -3.06 1.32 13.54
CA MET A 117 -3.20 -0.03 13.02
C MET A 117 -2.95 -1.11 14.09
N VAL A 118 -1.96 -0.91 14.96
CA VAL A 118 -1.63 -1.90 16.00
C VAL A 118 -2.65 -1.91 17.15
N ARG A 119 -3.30 -0.79 17.46
CA ARG A 119 -4.09 -0.64 18.71
C ARG A 119 -5.59 -0.61 18.51
N GLU A 120 -6.08 0.01 17.47
CA GLU A 120 -7.49 0.49 17.42
C GLU A 120 -8.19 0.16 16.11
N CYS A 121 -7.57 -0.60 15.21
CA CYS A 121 -8.05 -0.77 13.85
C CYS A 121 -8.68 -2.14 13.61
N ASP A 122 -9.87 -2.14 13.04
CA ASP A 122 -10.54 -3.33 12.51
C ASP A 122 -10.56 -3.36 10.98
N SER A 123 -10.36 -2.20 10.32
CA SER A 123 -10.38 -2.09 8.87
C SER A 123 -9.31 -1.12 8.37
N VAL A 124 -8.58 -1.53 7.35
CA VAL A 124 -7.48 -0.76 6.73
C VAL A 124 -7.81 -0.49 5.28
N ASP A 125 -7.68 0.77 4.86
CA ASP A 125 -7.79 1.19 3.47
C ASP A 125 -6.39 1.51 2.92
N CYS A 126 -5.86 0.64 2.07
CA CYS A 126 -4.52 0.79 1.52
C CYS A 126 -4.49 1.89 0.45
N PRO A 127 -3.44 2.75 0.44
CA PRO A 127 -3.29 3.76 -0.59
C PRO A 127 -3.07 3.15 -1.97
N SER A 128 -3.47 3.90 -3.00
CA SER A 128 -3.10 3.59 -4.38
C SER A 128 -1.56 3.69 -4.57
N PRO A 129 -0.97 2.96 -5.55
CA PRO A 129 0.48 2.94 -5.72
C PRO A 129 1.13 4.32 -5.86
N ALA A 130 0.51 5.21 -6.64
CA ALA A 130 0.99 6.57 -6.82
C ALA A 130 0.87 7.38 -5.52
N ALA A 131 -0.27 7.29 -4.81
CA ALA A 131 -0.45 7.96 -3.53
C ALA A 131 0.54 7.45 -2.47
N MET A 132 0.85 6.13 -2.46
CA MET A 132 1.89 5.56 -1.61
C MET A 132 3.24 6.23 -1.84
N ALA A 133 3.73 6.22 -3.08
CA ALA A 133 5.05 6.76 -3.41
C ALA A 133 5.15 8.27 -3.13
N ILE A 134 4.13 9.04 -3.50
CA ILE A 134 4.08 10.49 -3.27
C ILE A 134 4.04 10.79 -1.76
N SER A 135 3.19 10.08 -1.02
CA SER A 135 3.11 10.28 0.44
C SER A 135 4.46 10.02 1.09
N LEU A 136 5.13 8.90 0.76
CA LEU A 136 6.46 8.60 1.31
C LEU A 136 7.49 9.69 0.96
N ALA A 137 7.39 10.33 -0.20
CA ALA A 137 8.27 11.44 -0.56
C ALA A 137 8.03 12.71 0.30
N VAL A 138 6.83 12.92 0.85
CA VAL A 138 6.43 14.19 1.48
C VAL A 138 6.26 14.10 3.00
N LEU A 139 5.99 12.90 3.55
CA LEU A 139 5.68 12.74 4.99
C LEU A 139 6.72 13.35 5.95
N PRO A 140 8.06 13.26 5.73
CA PRO A 140 9.02 13.89 6.63
C PRO A 140 8.85 15.40 6.71
N MET A 141 8.58 16.06 5.58
CA MET A 141 8.30 17.50 5.53
C MET A 141 7.00 17.85 6.25
N ALA A 142 5.92 17.08 6.02
CA ALA A 142 4.64 17.26 6.68
C ALA A 142 4.74 17.07 8.20
N ARG A 143 5.47 16.06 8.66
CA ARG A 143 5.71 15.80 10.10
C ARG A 143 6.35 16.98 10.82
N ASN A 144 7.18 17.75 10.10
CA ASN A 144 7.87 18.91 10.60
C ASN A 144 7.16 20.25 10.25
N LEU A 145 5.91 20.19 9.79
CA LEU A 145 5.06 21.34 9.42
C LEU A 145 5.69 22.24 8.33
N MET A 146 6.43 21.62 7.40
CA MET A 146 7.22 22.32 6.39
C MET A 146 6.56 22.35 5.00
N VAL A 147 5.37 21.78 4.82
CA VAL A 147 4.63 21.84 3.56
C VAL A 147 3.71 23.05 3.58
N ASN A 148 4.22 24.22 3.13
CA ASN A 148 3.55 25.50 3.22
C ASN A 148 3.21 26.12 1.85
N SER A 149 3.46 25.41 0.77
CA SER A 149 3.16 25.81 -0.63
C SER A 149 2.62 24.63 -1.41
N ASP A 150 2.14 24.90 -2.63
CA ASP A 150 1.70 23.85 -3.54
C ASP A 150 2.84 22.90 -3.88
N ILE A 151 2.51 21.60 -3.92
CA ILE A 151 3.43 20.54 -4.32
C ILE A 151 3.16 20.24 -5.80
N VAL A 152 4.21 20.18 -6.60
CA VAL A 152 4.15 19.64 -7.96
C VAL A 152 4.73 18.22 -7.95
N VAL A 153 4.02 17.29 -8.55
CA VAL A 153 4.46 15.89 -8.59
C VAL A 153 4.45 15.40 -10.02
N HIS A 154 5.57 14.89 -10.48
CA HIS A 154 5.64 14.13 -11.73
C HIS A 154 5.42 12.65 -11.41
N ALA A 155 4.41 12.03 -12.02
CA ALA A 155 4.01 10.64 -11.79
C ALA A 155 3.55 9.98 -13.10
N PRO A 156 3.56 8.64 -13.21
CA PRO A 156 2.92 7.96 -14.34
C PRO A 156 1.41 8.20 -14.36
N ALA A 157 0.77 7.84 -15.48
CA ALA A 157 -0.67 7.96 -15.64
C ALA A 157 -1.43 7.36 -14.44
N CYS A 158 -2.26 8.19 -13.80
CA CYS A 158 -3.09 7.83 -12.65
C CYS A 158 -4.34 8.72 -12.58
N ASP A 159 -5.31 8.37 -11.74
CA ASP A 159 -6.38 9.30 -11.39
C ASP A 159 -5.82 10.40 -10.48
N ALA A 160 -5.38 11.50 -11.09
CA ALA A 160 -4.74 12.62 -10.41
C ALA A 160 -5.62 13.20 -9.27
N THR A 161 -6.94 13.25 -9.45
CA THR A 161 -7.87 13.77 -8.43
C THR A 161 -7.93 12.85 -7.21
N SER A 162 -8.08 11.56 -7.42
CA SER A 162 -8.11 10.58 -6.33
C SER A 162 -6.77 10.53 -5.60
N VAL A 163 -5.67 10.45 -6.34
CA VAL A 163 -4.30 10.42 -5.78
C VAL A 163 -4.01 11.69 -4.96
N ALA A 164 -4.34 12.88 -5.49
CA ALA A 164 -4.13 14.14 -4.76
C ALA A 164 -4.94 14.18 -3.45
N ARG A 165 -6.17 13.64 -3.44
CA ARG A 165 -6.99 13.52 -2.23
C ARG A 165 -6.37 12.55 -1.20
N GLU A 166 -5.90 11.38 -1.64
CA GLU A 166 -5.24 10.40 -0.76
C GLU A 166 -3.96 10.98 -0.12
N VAL A 167 -3.12 11.62 -0.92
CA VAL A 167 -1.89 12.28 -0.45
C VAL A 167 -2.22 13.44 0.49
N GLY A 168 -3.21 14.26 0.14
CA GLY A 168 -3.70 15.35 0.99
C GLY A 168 -4.17 14.85 2.35
N TYR A 169 -4.88 13.73 2.39
CA TYR A 169 -5.27 13.08 3.64
C TYR A 169 -4.05 12.65 4.48
N ALA A 170 -3.06 12.01 3.87
CA ALA A 170 -1.84 11.59 4.55
C ALA A 170 -1.06 12.79 5.14
N ILE A 171 -0.93 13.87 4.39
CA ILE A 171 -0.28 15.10 4.84
C ILE A 171 -1.06 15.73 6.01
N THR A 172 -2.37 15.87 5.88
CA THR A 172 -3.23 16.51 6.89
C THR A 172 -3.22 15.77 8.23
N ASN A 173 -3.05 14.45 8.21
CA ASN A 173 -2.88 13.67 9.45
C ASN A 173 -1.63 14.07 10.26
N LEU A 174 -0.59 14.57 9.61
CA LEU A 174 0.65 15.02 10.26
C LEU A 174 0.72 16.55 10.40
N GLN A 175 0.20 17.27 9.42
CA GLN A 175 0.18 18.74 9.35
C GLN A 175 -1.26 19.20 9.14
N THR A 176 -2.01 19.39 10.22
CA THR A 176 -3.43 19.80 10.17
C THR A 176 -3.65 21.17 9.53
N SER A 177 -2.61 22.02 9.50
CA SER A 177 -2.62 23.33 8.83
C SER A 177 -2.44 23.25 7.31
N PHE A 178 -2.21 22.06 6.74
CA PHE A 178 -2.02 21.91 5.29
C PHE A 178 -3.27 22.30 4.53
N SER A 179 -3.14 23.26 3.62
CA SER A 179 -4.23 23.78 2.76
C SER A 179 -3.80 24.01 1.32
N SER A 180 -2.56 23.67 0.99
CA SER A 180 -1.97 23.84 -0.34
C SER A 180 -2.44 22.74 -1.30
N LYS A 181 -2.23 22.95 -2.60
CA LYS A 181 -2.62 22.00 -3.64
C LYS A 181 -1.53 21.00 -3.93
N ILE A 182 -1.96 19.82 -4.37
CA ILE A 182 -1.07 18.79 -4.92
C ILE A 182 -1.38 18.69 -6.41
N ASN A 183 -0.46 19.17 -7.22
CA ASN A 183 -0.59 19.25 -8.68
C ASN A 183 0.17 18.07 -9.30
N ILE A 184 -0.58 17.07 -9.79
CA ILE A 184 0.01 15.89 -10.42
C ILE A 184 0.14 16.14 -11.92
N VAL A 185 1.35 16.05 -12.42
CA VAL A 185 1.73 16.16 -13.82
C VAL A 185 2.08 14.77 -14.34
N GLU A 186 1.37 14.31 -15.36
CA GLU A 186 1.66 13.02 -15.95
C GLU A 186 3.04 13.01 -16.62
N GLN A 187 3.86 12.04 -16.25
CA GLN A 187 5.15 11.76 -16.86
C GLN A 187 5.16 10.31 -17.34
N PRO A 188 5.17 10.07 -18.67
CA PRO A 188 5.20 8.72 -19.22
C PRO A 188 6.39 7.92 -18.68
N GLN A 189 6.14 6.67 -18.32
CA GLN A 189 7.16 5.72 -17.87
C GLN A 189 7.04 4.42 -18.67
N PRO A 190 8.12 3.64 -18.80
CA PRO A 190 8.06 2.33 -19.44
C PRO A 190 7.00 1.44 -18.77
N ALA A 191 6.27 0.68 -19.56
CA ALA A 191 5.30 -0.28 -19.04
C ALA A 191 6.01 -1.31 -18.15
N GLY A 192 5.48 -1.53 -16.94
CA GLY A 192 6.08 -2.44 -15.98
C GLY A 192 5.44 -2.32 -14.60
N ARG A 193 6.08 -2.93 -13.63
CA ARG A 193 5.61 -2.89 -12.23
C ARG A 193 6.35 -1.85 -11.38
N GLY A 194 7.46 -1.32 -11.87
CA GLY A 194 8.17 -0.22 -11.21
C GLY A 194 7.41 1.10 -11.36
N LEU A 195 7.43 1.92 -10.33
CA LEU A 195 6.79 3.23 -10.30
C LEU A 195 7.76 4.24 -9.72
N VAL A 196 7.99 5.33 -10.49
CA VAL A 196 8.83 6.46 -10.09
C VAL A 196 7.97 7.70 -9.98
N VAL A 197 8.10 8.44 -8.88
CA VAL A 197 7.52 9.77 -8.73
C VAL A 197 8.60 10.77 -8.34
N LYS A 198 8.46 12.03 -8.78
CA LYS A 198 9.31 13.14 -8.35
C LYS A 198 8.43 14.22 -7.74
N ALA A 199 8.58 14.48 -6.44
CA ALA A 199 7.85 15.52 -5.72
C ALA A 199 8.73 16.77 -5.57
N TYR A 200 8.23 17.91 -6.06
CA TYR A 200 8.89 19.21 -6.01
C TYR A 200 8.29 20.06 -4.89
N ILE A 201 9.08 20.36 -3.88
CA ILE A 201 8.64 21.05 -2.66
C ILE A 201 9.46 22.32 -2.48
N GLU A 202 8.80 23.46 -2.34
CA GLU A 202 9.47 24.74 -2.08
C GLU A 202 9.98 24.79 -0.64
N THR A 203 11.27 24.98 -0.46
CA THR A 203 11.89 25.11 0.86
C THR A 203 13.26 25.80 0.77
N GLY A 204 13.54 26.70 1.72
CA GLY A 204 14.84 27.34 1.90
C GLY A 204 15.78 26.57 2.85
N VAL A 205 15.36 25.43 3.37
CA VAL A 205 16.14 24.64 4.33
C VAL A 205 17.34 23.99 3.62
N ALA A 206 18.50 23.97 4.26
CA ALA A 206 19.73 23.40 3.71
C ALA A 206 19.61 21.88 3.52
N MET A 207 20.29 21.33 2.50
CA MET A 207 20.16 19.91 2.13
C MET A 207 20.62 18.93 3.20
N ASP A 208 21.64 19.26 3.97
CA ASP A 208 22.14 18.46 5.09
C ASP A 208 21.10 18.33 6.21
N VAL A 209 20.39 19.42 6.50
CA VAL A 209 19.27 19.42 7.47
C VAL A 209 18.10 18.59 6.94
N LEU A 210 17.73 18.74 5.67
CA LEU A 210 16.69 17.96 5.04
C LEU A 210 17.04 16.48 5.01
N ARG A 211 18.30 16.14 4.67
CA ARG A 211 18.76 14.75 4.66
C ARG A 211 18.62 14.13 6.04
N LYS A 212 19.11 14.81 7.07
CA LYS A 212 18.97 14.33 8.45
C LYS A 212 17.50 14.15 8.84
N LEU A 213 16.63 15.09 8.46
CA LEU A 213 15.19 15.02 8.74
C LEU A 213 14.53 13.78 8.11
N TYR A 214 14.91 13.43 6.89
CA TYR A 214 14.41 12.23 6.21
C TYR A 214 14.99 10.96 6.82
N ASP A 215 16.29 10.93 7.12
CA ASP A 215 16.95 9.79 7.77
C ASP A 215 16.33 9.54 9.15
N ASP A 216 16.17 10.57 9.98
CA ASP A 216 15.56 10.47 11.32
C ASP A 216 14.08 10.01 11.25
N TYR A 217 13.33 10.41 10.21
CA TYR A 217 11.94 10.00 10.05
C TYR A 217 11.82 8.52 9.67
N TYR A 218 12.69 8.01 8.81
CA TYR A 218 12.61 6.64 8.27
C TYR A 218 13.50 5.62 9.00
N ASP A 219 14.23 6.00 10.05
CA ASP A 219 15.17 5.14 10.78
C ASP A 219 14.52 3.83 11.29
N ASP A 220 13.29 3.90 11.79
CA ASP A 220 12.54 2.73 12.29
C ASP A 220 11.51 2.15 11.29
N HIS A 221 11.53 2.60 10.03
CA HIS A 221 10.63 2.14 8.97
C HIS A 221 11.29 1.10 8.05
N ASN A 222 10.96 -0.16 8.24
CA ASN A 222 11.61 -1.33 7.62
C ASN A 222 11.67 -1.34 6.10
N PHE A 223 10.80 -0.59 5.41
CA PHE A 223 10.62 -0.68 3.96
C PHE A 223 10.96 0.62 3.21
N VAL A 224 11.41 1.65 3.90
CA VAL A 224 11.79 2.93 3.28
C VAL A 224 13.25 3.22 3.58
N THR A 225 14.02 3.56 2.56
CA THR A 225 15.44 3.89 2.68
C THR A 225 15.75 5.13 1.88
N VAL A 226 16.41 6.10 2.51
CA VAL A 226 16.93 7.29 1.83
C VAL A 226 18.33 6.98 1.30
N VAL A 227 18.53 7.17 -0.01
CA VAL A 227 19.77 6.80 -0.72
C VAL A 227 20.49 8.01 -1.32
N ASP A 228 21.81 7.89 -1.52
CA ASP A 228 22.64 8.96 -2.07
C ASP A 228 22.77 8.90 -3.60
N PHE A 229 22.27 7.85 -4.23
CA PHE A 229 22.25 7.65 -5.67
C PHE A 229 20.83 7.80 -6.23
N GLU A 230 20.68 8.11 -7.52
CA GLU A 230 19.37 8.13 -8.18
C GLU A 230 18.89 6.68 -8.39
N PRO A 231 17.81 6.24 -7.66
CA PRO A 231 17.34 4.87 -7.75
C PRO A 231 16.56 4.64 -9.04
N THR A 232 16.62 3.42 -9.53
CA THR A 232 15.89 2.94 -10.69
C THR A 232 14.81 1.92 -10.30
N VAL A 233 13.92 1.59 -11.23
CA VAL A 233 12.89 0.56 -10.98
C VAL A 233 13.50 -0.82 -10.71
N ASP A 234 14.66 -1.12 -11.29
CA ASP A 234 15.34 -2.41 -11.11
C ASP A 234 15.84 -2.63 -9.67
N ASP A 235 16.06 -1.53 -8.92
CA ASP A 235 16.50 -1.60 -7.52
C ASP A 235 15.39 -2.03 -6.55
N VAL A 236 14.12 -1.97 -6.99
CA VAL A 236 12.95 -2.19 -6.11
C VAL A 236 11.99 -3.26 -6.61
N VAL A 237 11.98 -3.61 -7.91
CA VAL A 237 11.02 -4.60 -8.44
C VAL A 237 11.14 -5.95 -7.72
N HIS A 238 10.00 -6.58 -7.47
CA HIS A 238 9.87 -7.81 -6.69
C HIS A 238 10.26 -7.70 -5.20
N THR A 239 10.34 -6.48 -4.67
CA THR A 239 10.57 -6.22 -3.25
C THR A 239 9.49 -5.30 -2.67
N ASN A 240 9.39 -5.24 -1.34
CA ASN A 240 8.51 -4.30 -0.65
C ASN A 240 9.22 -2.97 -0.29
N LYS A 241 10.30 -2.64 -0.99
CA LYS A 241 11.08 -1.41 -0.75
C LYS A 241 10.44 -0.17 -1.35
N CYS A 242 10.71 0.96 -0.68
CA CYS A 242 10.70 2.29 -1.27
C CYS A 242 12.09 2.88 -1.12
N LEU A 243 12.69 3.32 -2.21
CA LEU A 243 13.93 4.09 -2.20
C LEU A 243 13.63 5.56 -2.46
N LEU A 244 14.17 6.42 -1.60
CA LEU A 244 14.03 7.87 -1.68
C LEU A 244 15.37 8.50 -2.00
N HIS A 245 15.43 9.31 -3.05
CA HIS A 245 16.59 10.14 -3.38
C HIS A 245 16.21 11.61 -3.32
N MET A 246 17.13 12.44 -2.84
CA MET A 246 16.89 13.86 -2.61
C MET A 246 17.92 14.71 -3.34
N GLU A 247 17.43 15.67 -4.09
CA GLU A 247 18.28 16.65 -4.80
C GLU A 247 17.68 18.06 -4.73
N ARG A 248 18.45 19.06 -5.13
CA ARG A 248 17.95 20.43 -5.24
C ARG A 248 17.96 20.87 -6.69
N GLU A 249 16.79 21.26 -7.17
CA GLU A 249 16.59 21.76 -8.52
C GLU A 249 15.82 23.09 -8.50
N GLY A 250 16.36 24.12 -9.13
CA GLY A 250 15.69 25.43 -9.23
C GLY A 250 15.27 26.05 -7.88
N GLY A 251 16.02 25.77 -6.81
CA GLY A 251 15.71 26.21 -5.44
C GLY A 251 14.71 25.35 -4.68
N LYS A 252 14.09 24.35 -5.33
CA LYS A 252 13.16 23.39 -4.71
C LYS A 252 13.90 22.15 -4.23
N LEU A 253 13.37 21.53 -3.18
CA LEU A 253 13.69 20.15 -2.85
C LEU A 253 12.95 19.25 -3.85
N VAL A 254 13.68 18.36 -4.51
CA VAL A 254 13.11 17.29 -5.33
C VAL A 254 13.33 15.97 -4.62
N VAL A 255 12.24 15.25 -4.35
CA VAL A 255 12.31 13.92 -3.75
C VAL A 255 11.82 12.91 -4.78
N THR A 256 12.73 12.07 -5.24
CA THR A 256 12.43 10.94 -6.11
C THR A 256 12.09 9.73 -5.24
N ALA A 257 10.90 9.15 -5.41
CA ALA A 257 10.50 7.91 -4.75
C ALA A 257 10.30 6.81 -5.79
N VAL A 258 10.91 5.66 -5.56
CA VAL A 258 10.82 4.49 -6.44
C VAL A 258 10.31 3.28 -5.67
N ILE A 259 9.24 2.64 -6.19
CA ILE A 259 8.60 1.47 -5.58
C ILE A 259 8.24 0.42 -6.63
N ASP A 260 8.01 -0.81 -6.19
CA ASP A 260 7.24 -1.79 -6.93
C ASP A 260 5.73 -1.51 -6.70
N ALA A 261 5.00 -1.11 -7.75
CA ALA A 261 3.59 -0.74 -7.66
C ALA A 261 2.69 -1.91 -7.25
N VAL A 262 3.09 -3.16 -7.52
CA VAL A 262 2.33 -4.36 -7.14
C VAL A 262 2.62 -4.74 -5.68
N LEU A 263 3.88 -4.70 -5.24
CA LEU A 263 4.26 -5.08 -3.88
C LEU A 263 4.13 -3.89 -2.92
N LYS A 264 5.08 -2.99 -2.86
CA LYS A 264 5.02 -1.85 -1.91
C LYS A 264 3.79 -0.99 -2.14
N GLY A 265 3.42 -0.76 -3.39
CA GLY A 265 2.23 0.02 -3.76
C GLY A 265 0.89 -0.74 -3.67
N GLY A 266 0.88 -2.02 -3.27
CA GLY A 266 -0.35 -2.83 -3.30
C GLY A 266 -0.32 -4.01 -2.33
N ILE A 267 -0.24 -5.22 -2.88
CA ILE A 267 -0.40 -6.46 -2.10
C ILE A 267 0.65 -6.65 -1.01
N GLY A 268 1.88 -6.19 -1.22
CA GLY A 268 2.92 -6.24 -0.18
C GLY A 268 2.60 -5.31 0.98
N ASN A 269 2.03 -4.13 0.70
CA ASN A 269 1.52 -3.24 1.74
C ASN A 269 0.33 -3.87 2.50
N ALA A 270 -0.57 -4.60 1.82
CA ALA A 270 -1.64 -5.33 2.48
C ALA A 270 -1.09 -6.39 3.46
N VAL A 271 -0.05 -7.13 3.08
CA VAL A 271 0.61 -8.08 3.98
C VAL A 271 1.32 -7.36 5.13
N HIS A 272 1.95 -6.21 4.89
CA HIS A 272 2.51 -5.37 5.93
C HIS A 272 1.44 -4.92 6.94
N CYS A 273 0.30 -4.43 6.45
CA CYS A 273 -0.84 -4.07 7.30
C CYS A 273 -1.38 -5.29 8.09
N LEU A 274 -1.46 -6.48 7.47
CA LEU A 274 -1.83 -7.72 8.15
C LEU A 274 -0.88 -8.01 9.31
N ASN A 275 0.43 -7.92 9.08
CA ASN A 275 1.42 -8.17 10.13
C ASN A 275 1.24 -7.21 11.31
N LEU A 276 1.02 -5.91 11.04
CA LEU A 276 0.77 -4.90 12.08
C LEU A 276 -0.54 -5.14 12.83
N LEU A 277 -1.62 -5.44 12.12
CA LEU A 277 -2.92 -5.72 12.72
C LEU A 277 -2.89 -6.89 13.71
N PHE A 278 -2.06 -7.89 13.46
CA PHE A 278 -1.95 -9.08 14.30
C PHE A 278 -0.70 -9.10 15.19
N GLY A 279 0.02 -7.99 15.30
CA GLY A 279 1.19 -7.85 16.16
C GLY A 279 2.37 -8.73 15.75
N LEU A 280 2.47 -9.08 14.48
CA LEU A 280 3.58 -9.83 13.91
C LEU A 280 4.75 -8.90 13.58
N TYR A 281 5.93 -9.50 13.36
CA TYR A 281 7.06 -8.74 12.84
C TYR A 281 6.76 -8.23 11.42
N GLU A 282 6.91 -6.94 11.19
CA GLU A 282 6.45 -6.24 9.98
C GLU A 282 6.93 -6.86 8.66
N ARG A 283 8.14 -7.44 8.66
CA ARG A 283 8.77 -8.02 7.47
C ARG A 283 8.37 -9.47 7.20
N THR A 284 7.58 -10.10 8.06
CA THR A 284 7.21 -11.52 7.91
C THR A 284 6.52 -11.74 6.56
N GLY A 285 7.00 -12.69 5.77
CA GLY A 285 6.49 -12.99 4.43
C GLY A 285 6.86 -11.99 3.33
N LEU A 286 7.54 -10.89 3.65
CA LEU A 286 7.91 -9.84 2.71
C LEU A 286 9.42 -9.81 2.42
N LYS A 287 9.77 -9.50 1.17
CA LYS A 287 11.18 -9.35 0.73
C LYS A 287 11.58 -7.88 0.77
N LEU A 288 12.83 -7.63 1.15
CA LEU A 288 13.55 -6.38 0.96
C LEU A 288 14.38 -6.44 -0.29
#